data_07661534cfb255d00890eade646247e7
#
_entry.id   07661534cfb255d00890eade646247e7
#
_cell.length_a   1.000
_cell.length_b   1.000
_cell.length_c   1.000
_cell.angle_alpha   90.00
_cell.angle_beta   90.00
_cell.angle_gamma   90.00
#
_symmetry.space_group_name_H-M   'P 1'
#
loop_
_entity.id
_entity.type
_entity.pdbx_description
1 polymer ?
#
loop_
_entity_poly.entity_id
_entity_poly.type
_entity_poly.pdbx_seq_one_letter_code
_entity_poly.pdbx_strand_id
1 'polypeptide(L)'
;MYKVGIIGAGIGGSYLSYRLSKEGVDTIVFDFRTPREKICGGGVSYKTIERFPIISELPIPRKEIWKSTFISPKERVVTIDLEKPLTIYSRMDLDYSLLAMARESGTHFTNEKVQSFAREGNCWRIYTENGDYKAEILVGADGALSRTRRKLNVVNRKEDAFFGLECFLKLKRDTAVFKFFSDIQGYLWAFPRSNNLAVGIVSNHCGRANVKTIEKRLRNFIERYYPEQTQKISVQGAYIPLFCADDSENMRICDNNWALIGDAATFVDPMSGEGIYYAIYSAEILSQCIVKNELTRYQPLCMKHFGENLVKALQSIKYVYQPEFIEVMIQMAKESLLVRRIMSDMMSGSLDYVNWKGALRKGLYPIMSDFIFNTDLGNKHEVITNLFKLSSKHYKPFLENKIS
;
A
#
# COMPACT_ATOMS: atom_id res chain seq x y z
N MET A 1 -5.30 -10.88 -33.24
CA MET A 1 -4.40 -9.85 -32.59
C MET A 1 -5.26 -9.08 -31.63
N TYR A 2 -4.86 -8.99 -30.36
CA TYR A 2 -5.59 -8.27 -29.31
C TYR A 2 -5.32 -6.77 -29.37
N LYS A 3 -6.25 -5.96 -28.88
CA LYS A 3 -6.00 -4.54 -28.67
C LYS A 3 -5.04 -4.32 -27.49
N VAL A 4 -5.23 -5.07 -26.39
CA VAL A 4 -4.42 -4.93 -25.16
C VAL A 4 -3.94 -6.30 -24.67
N GLY A 5 -2.64 -6.44 -24.41
CA GLY A 5 -2.03 -7.57 -23.73
C GLY A 5 -1.54 -7.15 -22.33
N ILE A 6 -2.07 -7.78 -21.27
CA ILE A 6 -1.78 -7.46 -19.87
C ILE A 6 -0.96 -8.58 -19.25
N ILE A 7 0.23 -8.27 -18.71
CA ILE A 7 1.09 -9.23 -18.00
C ILE A 7 0.85 -9.08 -16.49
N GLY A 8 0.16 -10.05 -15.90
CA GLY A 8 -0.20 -10.12 -14.48
C GLY A 8 -1.69 -9.95 -14.23
N ALA A 9 -2.32 -10.94 -13.58
CA ALA A 9 -3.73 -10.95 -13.17
C ALA A 9 -3.91 -10.69 -11.66
N GLY A 10 -3.06 -9.86 -11.07
CA GLY A 10 -3.32 -9.31 -9.74
C GLY A 10 -4.43 -8.25 -9.80
N ILE A 11 -4.74 -7.60 -8.67
CA ILE A 11 -5.83 -6.61 -8.56
C ILE A 11 -5.85 -5.60 -9.71
N GLY A 12 -4.71 -4.97 -10.01
CA GLY A 12 -4.64 -3.94 -11.07
C GLY A 12 -4.91 -4.50 -12.46
N GLY A 13 -4.28 -5.64 -12.81
CA GLY A 13 -4.44 -6.26 -14.13
C GLY A 13 -5.86 -6.81 -14.35
N SER A 14 -6.42 -7.45 -13.32
CA SER A 14 -7.80 -7.97 -13.38
C SER A 14 -8.83 -6.84 -13.44
N TYR A 15 -8.66 -5.78 -12.66
CA TYR A 15 -9.56 -4.62 -12.71
C TYR A 15 -9.46 -3.89 -14.06
N LEU A 16 -8.24 -3.68 -14.59
CA LEU A 16 -8.05 -3.07 -15.89
C LEU A 16 -8.73 -3.87 -17.00
N SER A 17 -8.52 -5.19 -17.02
CA SER A 17 -9.12 -6.04 -18.05
C SER A 17 -10.63 -6.07 -17.96
N TYR A 18 -11.21 -6.09 -16.76
CA TYR A 18 -12.64 -5.93 -16.54
C TYR A 18 -13.16 -4.62 -17.15
N ARG A 19 -12.52 -3.48 -16.84
CA ARG A 19 -12.92 -2.18 -17.36
C ARG A 19 -12.85 -2.11 -18.90
N LEU A 20 -11.77 -2.63 -19.46
CA LEU A 20 -11.57 -2.64 -20.91
C LEU A 20 -12.60 -3.53 -21.63
N SER A 21 -12.85 -4.74 -21.10
CA SER A 21 -13.84 -5.64 -21.69
C SER A 21 -15.26 -5.09 -21.61
N LYS A 22 -15.62 -4.36 -20.56
CA LYS A 22 -16.90 -3.65 -20.45
C LYS A 22 -17.09 -2.58 -21.54
N GLU A 23 -16.01 -2.00 -22.03
CA GLU A 23 -15.98 -1.04 -23.12
C GLU A 23 -15.76 -1.71 -24.50
N GLY A 24 -15.85 -3.05 -24.57
CA GLY A 24 -15.67 -3.82 -25.80
C GLY A 24 -14.25 -3.85 -26.35
N VAL A 25 -13.25 -3.53 -25.54
CA VAL A 25 -11.83 -3.60 -25.93
C VAL A 25 -11.32 -5.02 -25.85
N ASP A 26 -10.88 -5.59 -26.97
CA ASP A 26 -10.35 -6.95 -27.05
C ASP A 26 -9.04 -7.07 -26.23
N THR A 27 -9.11 -7.83 -25.14
CA THR A 27 -8.08 -7.87 -24.11
C THR A 27 -7.67 -9.30 -23.74
N ILE A 28 -6.35 -9.55 -23.68
CA ILE A 28 -5.78 -10.80 -23.15
C ILE A 28 -4.95 -10.53 -21.91
N VAL A 29 -5.12 -11.39 -20.88
CA VAL A 29 -4.38 -11.34 -19.61
C VAL A 29 -3.59 -12.62 -19.41
N PHE A 30 -2.33 -12.48 -19.01
CA PHE A 30 -1.39 -13.57 -18.73
C PHE A 30 -1.06 -13.61 -17.24
N ASP A 31 -1.31 -14.74 -16.57
CA ASP A 31 -0.76 -15.03 -15.23
C ASP A 31 -0.67 -16.54 -15.02
N PHE A 32 0.47 -17.03 -14.52
CA PHE A 32 0.71 -18.45 -14.29
C PHE A 32 0.60 -18.86 -12.83
N ARG A 33 0.19 -17.95 -11.95
CA ARG A 33 0.13 -18.15 -10.50
C ARG A 33 -1.24 -17.91 -9.88
N THR A 34 -2.21 -17.53 -10.66
CA THR A 34 -3.57 -17.25 -10.19
C THR A 34 -4.41 -18.54 -10.18
N PRO A 35 -5.18 -18.83 -9.10
CA PRO A 35 -5.31 -18.07 -7.87
C PRO A 35 -4.18 -18.34 -6.86
N ARG A 36 -3.77 -17.34 -6.09
CA ARG A 36 -2.81 -17.50 -5.00
C ARG A 36 -3.03 -16.50 -3.87
N GLU A 37 -2.69 -16.88 -2.63
CA GLU A 37 -2.58 -15.90 -1.56
C GLU A 37 -1.30 -15.07 -1.76
N LYS A 38 -1.46 -13.77 -1.96
CA LYS A 38 -0.33 -12.83 -2.05
C LYS A 38 0.00 -12.34 -0.63
N ILE A 39 1.28 -12.22 -0.32
CA ILE A 39 1.75 -11.61 0.93
C ILE A 39 1.28 -10.16 0.97
N CYS A 40 0.33 -9.89 1.87
CA CYS A 40 -0.32 -8.60 2.04
C CYS A 40 -1.32 -8.73 3.19
N GLY A 41 -1.33 -7.82 4.15
CA GLY A 41 -2.34 -7.82 5.22
C GLY A 41 -3.80 -7.87 4.72
N GLY A 42 -4.01 -7.54 3.44
CA GLY A 42 -5.34 -7.54 2.82
C GLY A 42 -6.20 -6.35 3.22
N GLY A 43 -5.60 -5.35 3.86
CA GLY A 43 -6.27 -4.12 4.28
C GLY A 43 -6.65 -3.25 3.08
N VAL A 44 -7.92 -2.89 3.00
CA VAL A 44 -8.50 -1.99 2.01
C VAL A 44 -9.08 -0.80 2.77
N SER A 45 -8.53 0.39 2.55
CA SER A 45 -9.00 1.61 3.20
C SER A 45 -10.40 2.00 2.75
N TYR A 46 -11.10 2.76 3.58
CA TYR A 46 -12.45 3.24 3.25
C TYR A 46 -12.48 4.07 1.96
N LYS A 47 -11.46 4.91 1.72
CA LYS A 47 -11.35 5.67 0.45
C LYS A 47 -11.38 4.78 -0.80
N THR A 48 -10.82 3.55 -0.68
CA THR A 48 -10.84 2.58 -1.78
C THR A 48 -12.26 2.09 -2.04
N ILE A 49 -13.00 1.73 -0.99
CA ILE A 49 -14.39 1.27 -1.08
C ILE A 49 -15.29 2.40 -1.60
N GLU A 50 -15.13 3.60 -1.07
CA GLU A 50 -15.93 4.78 -1.48
C GLU A 50 -15.72 5.15 -2.95
N ARG A 51 -14.47 5.10 -3.42
CA ARG A 51 -14.14 5.43 -4.80
C ARG A 51 -14.45 4.31 -5.79
N PHE A 52 -14.29 3.07 -5.36
CA PHE A 52 -14.49 1.86 -6.18
C PHE A 52 -15.47 0.90 -5.51
N PRO A 53 -16.80 1.22 -5.50
CA PRO A 53 -17.81 0.42 -4.79
C PRO A 53 -17.85 -1.04 -5.20
N ILE A 54 -17.47 -1.34 -6.44
CA ILE A 54 -17.37 -2.71 -6.97
C ILE A 54 -16.57 -3.65 -6.05
N ILE A 55 -15.58 -3.13 -5.30
CA ILE A 55 -14.78 -3.94 -4.36
C ILE A 55 -15.63 -4.45 -3.20
N SER A 56 -16.56 -3.63 -2.72
CA SER A 56 -17.50 -4.03 -1.64
C SER A 56 -18.68 -4.86 -2.13
N GLU A 57 -18.95 -4.82 -3.43
CA GLU A 57 -20.03 -5.59 -4.06
C GLU A 57 -19.62 -7.03 -4.39
N LEU A 58 -18.31 -7.34 -4.33
CA LEU A 58 -17.83 -8.70 -4.57
C LEU A 58 -18.42 -9.68 -3.53
N PRO A 59 -18.97 -10.84 -3.97
CA PRO A 59 -19.59 -11.84 -3.08
C PRO A 59 -18.52 -12.71 -2.39
N ILE A 60 -17.55 -12.09 -1.74
CA ILE A 60 -16.44 -12.76 -1.07
C ILE A 60 -16.39 -12.42 0.42
N PRO A 61 -15.84 -13.31 1.26
CA PRO A 61 -15.67 -13.05 2.68
C PRO A 61 -14.77 -11.84 2.93
N ARG A 62 -15.23 -10.94 3.81
CA ARG A 62 -14.45 -9.80 4.29
C ARG A 62 -14.69 -9.57 5.78
N LYS A 63 -13.77 -8.85 6.41
CA LYS A 63 -13.89 -8.45 7.81
C LYS A 63 -13.77 -6.94 7.90
N GLU A 64 -14.79 -6.29 8.41
CA GLU A 64 -14.75 -4.86 8.74
C GLU A 64 -14.18 -4.66 10.13
N ILE A 65 -13.19 -3.80 10.23
CA ILE A 65 -12.48 -3.48 11.46
C ILE A 65 -12.82 -2.05 11.87
N TRP A 66 -13.43 -1.92 13.02
CA TRP A 66 -13.86 -0.64 13.59
C TRP A 66 -12.97 -0.17 14.75
N LYS A 67 -11.96 -0.98 15.13
CA LYS A 67 -11.00 -0.66 16.19
C LYS A 67 -9.58 -0.98 15.75
N SER A 68 -8.66 -0.08 16.06
CA SER A 68 -7.24 -0.32 15.81
C SER A 68 -6.42 -0.03 17.05
N THR A 69 -5.52 -0.95 17.40
CA THR A 69 -4.57 -0.84 18.50
C THR A 69 -3.20 -0.47 17.97
N PHE A 70 -2.60 0.56 18.54
CA PHE A 70 -1.26 1.02 18.21
C PHE A 70 -0.34 0.77 19.40
N ILE A 71 0.81 0.15 19.14
CA ILE A 71 1.83 -0.18 20.13
C ILE A 71 3.11 0.55 19.76
N SER A 72 3.58 1.41 20.66
CA SER A 72 4.80 2.19 20.45
C SER A 72 6.07 1.36 20.62
N PRO A 73 7.25 1.89 20.23
CA PRO A 73 8.54 1.27 20.51
C PRO A 73 8.78 0.97 22.01
N LYS A 74 8.26 1.82 22.92
CA LYS A 74 8.34 1.63 24.37
C LYS A 74 7.16 0.84 24.97
N GLU A 75 6.45 0.05 24.13
CA GLU A 75 5.32 -0.80 24.54
C GLU A 75 4.11 -0.02 25.11
N ARG A 76 3.98 1.27 24.82
CA ARG A 76 2.75 2.00 25.12
C ARG A 76 1.67 1.59 24.15
N VAL A 77 0.46 1.43 24.68
CA VAL A 77 -0.69 0.95 23.92
C VAL A 77 -1.80 1.99 23.91
N VAL A 78 -2.36 2.27 22.76
CA VAL A 78 -3.63 2.98 22.60
C VAL A 78 -4.52 2.23 21.64
N THR A 79 -5.79 2.08 21.98
CA THR A 79 -6.82 1.57 21.05
C THR A 79 -7.75 2.71 20.71
N ILE A 80 -7.99 2.89 19.41
CA ILE A 80 -8.88 3.91 18.88
C ILE A 80 -10.05 3.25 18.15
N ASP A 81 -11.22 3.86 18.25
CA ASP A 81 -12.33 3.58 17.37
C ASP A 81 -12.09 4.27 16.03
N LEU A 82 -12.41 3.59 14.93
CA LEU A 82 -12.32 4.14 13.59
C LEU A 82 -13.67 4.74 13.19
N GLU A 83 -13.68 5.97 12.68
CA GLU A 83 -14.90 6.60 12.15
C GLU A 83 -15.39 5.93 10.85
N LYS A 84 -14.47 5.31 10.13
CA LYS A 84 -14.68 4.53 8.90
C LYS A 84 -13.93 3.22 9.02
N PRO A 85 -14.51 2.09 8.60
CA PRO A 85 -13.89 0.79 8.79
C PRO A 85 -12.67 0.60 7.88
N LEU A 86 -11.69 -0.14 8.39
CA LEU A 86 -10.69 -0.80 7.57
C LEU A 86 -11.24 -2.17 7.17
N THR A 87 -11.38 -2.44 5.88
CA THR A 87 -11.93 -3.71 5.40
C THR A 87 -10.80 -4.65 5.02
N ILE A 88 -10.81 -5.87 5.58
CA ILE A 88 -9.77 -6.86 5.35
C ILE A 88 -10.30 -7.99 4.47
N TYR A 89 -9.59 -8.27 3.38
CA TYR A 89 -9.87 -9.35 2.43
C TYR A 89 -8.74 -10.37 2.40
N SER A 90 -9.06 -11.63 2.05
CA SER A 90 -8.08 -12.55 1.47
C SER A 90 -7.69 -12.04 0.09
N ARG A 91 -6.37 -11.99 -0.18
CA ARG A 91 -5.89 -11.59 -1.50
C ARG A 91 -6.19 -12.65 -2.57
N MET A 92 -6.23 -13.92 -2.17
CA MET A 92 -6.65 -14.98 -3.07
C MET A 92 -8.09 -14.75 -3.55
N ASP A 93 -9.02 -14.47 -2.64
CA ASP A 93 -10.42 -14.27 -2.97
C ASP A 93 -10.62 -12.98 -3.78
N LEU A 94 -10.00 -11.89 -3.34
CA LEU A 94 -10.16 -10.58 -3.98
C LEU A 94 -9.60 -10.56 -5.41
N ASP A 95 -8.37 -11.03 -5.59
CA ASP A 95 -7.71 -11.04 -6.91
C ASP A 95 -8.45 -11.98 -7.88
N TYR A 96 -8.87 -13.17 -7.39
CA TYR A 96 -9.57 -14.15 -8.21
C TYR A 96 -10.97 -13.67 -8.63
N SER A 97 -11.73 -13.05 -7.72
CA SER A 97 -13.08 -12.55 -8.04
C SER A 97 -13.04 -11.43 -9.08
N LEU A 98 -12.08 -10.53 -9.00
CA LEU A 98 -11.88 -9.51 -10.03
C LEU A 98 -11.51 -10.13 -11.38
N LEU A 99 -10.69 -11.18 -11.40
CA LEU A 99 -10.36 -11.89 -12.62
C LEU A 99 -11.59 -12.65 -13.18
N ALA A 100 -12.38 -13.27 -12.33
CA ALA A 100 -13.62 -13.94 -12.75
C ALA A 100 -14.57 -12.96 -13.44
N MET A 101 -14.80 -11.79 -12.82
CA MET A 101 -15.61 -10.72 -13.43
C MET A 101 -15.05 -10.24 -14.77
N ALA A 102 -13.73 -10.12 -14.89
CA ALA A 102 -13.10 -9.75 -16.15
C ALA A 102 -13.36 -10.80 -17.25
N ARG A 103 -13.23 -12.08 -16.92
CA ARG A 103 -13.52 -13.20 -17.85
C ARG A 103 -14.99 -13.24 -18.26
N GLU A 104 -15.90 -13.09 -17.34
CA GLU A 104 -17.34 -13.00 -17.61
C GLU A 104 -17.70 -11.80 -18.50
N SER A 105 -16.90 -10.74 -18.45
CA SER A 105 -17.06 -9.55 -19.31
C SER A 105 -16.38 -9.68 -20.67
N GLY A 106 -15.75 -10.84 -21.00
CA GLY A 106 -15.15 -11.10 -22.30
C GLY A 106 -13.61 -11.02 -22.35
N THR A 107 -12.93 -10.81 -21.22
CA THR A 107 -11.46 -10.89 -21.18
C THR A 107 -10.98 -12.30 -21.50
N HIS A 108 -10.05 -12.42 -22.46
CA HIS A 108 -9.32 -13.67 -22.65
C HIS A 108 -8.23 -13.81 -21.55
N PHE A 109 -8.36 -14.83 -20.72
CA PHE A 109 -7.35 -15.17 -19.72
C PHE A 109 -6.60 -16.43 -20.10
N THR A 110 -5.27 -16.40 -20.01
CA THR A 110 -4.41 -17.58 -20.18
C THR A 110 -3.53 -17.78 -18.95
N ASN A 111 -3.56 -19.02 -18.42
CA ASN A 111 -2.73 -19.42 -17.28
C ASN A 111 -1.31 -19.79 -17.75
N GLU A 112 -0.64 -18.82 -18.41
CA GLU A 112 0.66 -19.00 -18.99
C GLU A 112 1.65 -17.97 -18.47
N LYS A 113 2.90 -18.41 -18.35
CA LYS A 113 4.01 -17.55 -18.00
C LYS A 113 4.55 -16.84 -19.22
N VAL A 114 4.48 -15.51 -19.23
CA VAL A 114 5.21 -14.73 -20.23
C VAL A 114 6.70 -14.85 -19.98
N GLN A 115 7.41 -15.40 -20.97
CA GLN A 115 8.86 -15.58 -20.93
C GLN A 115 9.58 -14.32 -21.42
N SER A 116 9.06 -13.74 -22.51
CA SER A 116 9.60 -12.52 -23.09
C SER A 116 8.54 -11.81 -23.95
N PHE A 117 8.87 -10.63 -24.40
CA PHE A 117 8.09 -9.88 -25.39
C PHE A 117 9.04 -9.03 -26.24
N ALA A 118 8.64 -8.72 -27.47
CA ALA A 118 9.39 -7.87 -28.37
C ALA A 118 8.45 -6.98 -29.19
N ARG A 119 8.93 -5.82 -29.61
CA ARG A 119 8.21 -4.93 -30.49
C ARG A 119 8.35 -5.43 -31.93
N GLU A 120 7.21 -5.57 -32.61
CA GLU A 120 7.14 -5.89 -34.03
C GLU A 120 6.32 -4.80 -34.76
N GLY A 121 7.00 -3.83 -35.36
CA GLY A 121 6.33 -2.67 -35.94
C GLY A 121 5.52 -1.87 -34.95
N ASN A 122 4.21 -1.82 -35.14
CA ASN A 122 3.29 -1.09 -34.28
C ASN A 122 2.65 -1.95 -33.18
N CYS A 123 3.00 -3.24 -33.05
CA CYS A 123 2.47 -4.15 -32.06
C CYS A 123 3.57 -4.80 -31.21
N TRP A 124 3.14 -5.48 -30.16
CA TRP A 124 3.96 -6.31 -29.30
C TRP A 124 3.69 -7.78 -29.59
N ARG A 125 4.76 -8.57 -29.75
CA ARG A 125 4.70 -10.02 -29.72
C ARG A 125 5.09 -10.51 -28.34
N ILE A 126 4.20 -11.28 -27.72
CA ILE A 126 4.31 -11.77 -26.34
C ILE A 126 4.53 -13.28 -26.42
N TYR A 127 5.68 -13.74 -25.94
CA TYR A 127 6.08 -15.15 -25.99
C TYR A 127 5.80 -15.82 -24.65
N THR A 128 5.09 -16.93 -24.68
CA THR A 128 4.81 -17.80 -23.55
C THR A 128 5.49 -19.16 -23.74
N GLU A 129 5.25 -20.08 -22.84
CA GLU A 129 5.75 -21.47 -22.96
C GLU A 129 4.97 -22.29 -23.99
N ASN A 130 3.73 -21.91 -24.33
CA ASN A 130 2.84 -22.65 -25.22
C ASN A 130 2.65 -21.99 -26.59
N GLY A 131 3.21 -20.80 -26.80
CA GLY A 131 3.09 -20.09 -28.06
C GLY A 131 3.35 -18.60 -27.95
N ASP A 132 2.88 -17.85 -28.93
CA ASP A 132 3.00 -16.40 -28.96
C ASP A 132 1.67 -15.73 -29.31
N TYR A 133 1.54 -14.51 -28.78
CA TYR A 133 0.36 -13.66 -28.93
C TYR A 133 0.77 -12.27 -29.42
N LYS A 134 -0.14 -11.59 -30.10
CA LYS A 134 0.10 -10.21 -30.55
C LYS A 134 -0.91 -9.26 -29.94
N ALA A 135 -0.43 -8.10 -29.48
CA ALA A 135 -1.23 -7.02 -28.95
C ALA A 135 -0.72 -5.65 -29.42
N GLU A 136 -1.61 -4.70 -29.65
CA GLU A 136 -1.22 -3.34 -30.02
C GLU A 136 -0.61 -2.60 -28.82
N ILE A 137 -1.18 -2.77 -27.64
CA ILE A 137 -0.74 -2.14 -26.39
C ILE A 137 -0.29 -3.23 -25.41
N LEU A 138 0.89 -3.06 -24.83
CA LEU A 138 1.41 -3.91 -23.76
C LEU A 138 1.23 -3.23 -22.41
N VAL A 139 0.63 -3.93 -21.44
CA VAL A 139 0.51 -3.42 -20.07
C VAL A 139 1.25 -4.34 -19.09
N GLY A 140 2.18 -3.75 -18.32
CA GLY A 140 2.83 -4.41 -17.20
C GLY A 140 2.03 -4.22 -15.93
N ALA A 141 1.46 -5.33 -15.40
CA ALA A 141 0.74 -5.44 -14.15
C ALA A 141 1.36 -6.54 -13.24
N ASP A 142 2.63 -6.88 -13.49
CA ASP A 142 3.36 -8.02 -12.94
C ASP A 142 4.01 -7.76 -11.56
N GLY A 143 3.56 -6.70 -10.87
CA GLY A 143 3.80 -6.45 -9.45
C GLY A 143 5.19 -5.88 -9.13
N ALA A 144 5.57 -5.97 -7.85
CA ALA A 144 6.76 -5.31 -7.28
C ALA A 144 8.07 -5.63 -8.01
N LEU A 145 8.26 -6.89 -8.39
CA LEU A 145 9.44 -7.38 -9.10
C LEU A 145 9.25 -7.40 -10.62
N SER A 146 8.48 -6.45 -11.15
CA SER A 146 8.10 -6.38 -12.56
C SER A 146 9.27 -6.64 -13.52
N ARG A 147 9.13 -7.69 -14.30
CA ARG A 147 10.01 -7.98 -15.43
C ARG A 147 9.70 -7.08 -16.61
N THR A 148 8.42 -6.72 -16.75
CA THR A 148 7.96 -5.79 -17.78
C THR A 148 8.63 -4.44 -17.63
N ARG A 149 8.60 -3.85 -16.42
CA ARG A 149 9.30 -2.60 -16.12
C ARG A 149 10.78 -2.66 -16.46
N ARG A 150 11.48 -3.71 -16.02
CA ARG A 150 12.92 -3.87 -16.28
C ARG A 150 13.24 -3.99 -17.75
N LYS A 151 12.42 -4.73 -18.51
CA LYS A 151 12.65 -4.93 -19.95
C LYS A 151 12.35 -3.68 -20.77
N LEU A 152 11.45 -2.83 -20.28
CA LEU A 152 11.16 -1.52 -20.87
C LEU A 152 12.17 -0.44 -20.44
N ASN A 153 13.24 -0.81 -19.73
CA ASN A 153 14.28 0.07 -19.21
C ASN A 153 13.74 1.21 -18.31
N VAL A 154 12.63 0.96 -17.62
CA VAL A 154 12.13 1.86 -16.60
C VAL A 154 12.91 1.62 -15.32
N VAL A 155 13.74 2.59 -14.96
CA VAL A 155 14.66 2.49 -13.82
C VAL A 155 13.86 2.47 -12.51
N ASN A 156 14.17 1.49 -11.66
CA ASN A 156 13.81 1.50 -10.24
C ASN A 156 14.97 0.84 -9.49
N ARG A 157 15.49 1.53 -8.49
CA ARG A 157 16.58 1.02 -7.67
C ARG A 157 16.05 -0.02 -6.70
N LYS A 158 16.69 -1.18 -6.58
CA LYS A 158 16.33 -2.21 -5.59
C LYS A 158 16.40 -1.69 -4.15
N GLU A 159 17.18 -0.64 -3.95
CA GLU A 159 17.41 0.02 -2.66
C GLU A 159 16.16 0.78 -2.18
N ASP A 160 15.22 1.08 -3.08
CA ASP A 160 14.00 1.81 -2.81
C ASP A 160 12.79 0.88 -2.59
N ALA A 161 13.00 -0.31 -2.02
CA ALA A 161 11.94 -1.25 -1.72
C ALA A 161 11.87 -1.58 -0.23
N PHE A 162 10.67 -1.67 0.30
CA PHE A 162 10.43 -2.35 1.57
C PHE A 162 10.47 -3.86 1.38
N PHE A 163 10.86 -4.57 2.42
CA PHE A 163 10.74 -6.01 2.48
C PHE A 163 9.76 -6.38 3.60
N GLY A 164 8.78 -7.20 3.27
CA GLY A 164 7.76 -7.68 4.21
C GLY A 164 7.84 -9.17 4.43
N LEU A 165 7.53 -9.59 5.65
CA LEU A 165 7.30 -10.98 6.05
C LEU A 165 5.88 -11.11 6.58
N GLU A 166 5.20 -12.20 6.28
CA GLU A 166 3.85 -12.49 6.75
C GLU A 166 3.64 -13.97 7.05
N CYS A 167 2.75 -14.23 8.00
CA CYS A 167 2.22 -15.54 8.31
C CYS A 167 0.72 -15.44 8.65
N PHE A 168 0.03 -16.57 8.62
CA PHE A 168 -1.38 -16.67 8.97
C PHE A 168 -1.56 -17.53 10.21
N LEU A 169 -2.19 -16.97 11.24
CA LEU A 169 -2.52 -17.65 12.49
C LEU A 169 -3.99 -18.08 12.48
N LYS A 170 -4.28 -19.28 12.95
CA LYS A 170 -5.66 -19.82 13.06
C LYS A 170 -6.40 -19.20 14.25
N LEU A 171 -6.52 -17.88 14.24
CA LEU A 171 -7.13 -17.08 15.30
C LEU A 171 -8.19 -16.15 14.72
N LYS A 172 -9.25 -15.90 15.50
CA LYS A 172 -10.24 -14.88 15.21
C LYS A 172 -10.03 -13.70 16.16
N ARG A 173 -9.97 -12.51 15.63
CA ARG A 173 -9.86 -11.24 16.37
C ARG A 173 -10.76 -10.21 15.69
N ASP A 174 -11.03 -9.08 16.39
CA ASP A 174 -11.91 -8.02 15.90
C ASP A 174 -11.20 -6.66 15.83
N THR A 175 -9.96 -6.60 16.30
CA THR A 175 -9.17 -5.37 16.35
C THR A 175 -7.90 -5.53 15.52
N ALA A 176 -7.63 -4.59 14.64
CA ALA A 176 -6.35 -4.53 13.94
C ALA A 176 -5.27 -4.02 14.90
N VAL A 177 -4.05 -4.54 14.77
CA VAL A 177 -2.90 -4.12 15.58
C VAL A 177 -1.81 -3.58 14.67
N PHE A 178 -1.21 -2.47 15.08
CA PHE A 178 -0.01 -1.86 14.50
C PHE A 178 1.04 -1.72 15.59
N LYS A 179 2.21 -2.32 15.39
CA LYS A 179 3.32 -2.18 16.33
C LYS A 179 4.53 -1.57 15.64
N PHE A 180 5.10 -0.58 16.28
CA PHE A 180 6.29 0.13 15.83
C PHE A 180 7.52 -0.26 16.65
N PHE A 181 8.69 -0.04 16.08
CA PHE A 181 9.98 -0.41 16.67
C PHE A 181 10.97 0.76 16.62
N SER A 182 11.94 0.76 17.52
CA SER A 182 12.99 1.79 17.55
C SER A 182 14.11 1.54 16.54
N ASP A 183 14.25 0.32 16.08
CA ASP A 183 15.36 -0.15 15.23
C ASP A 183 14.92 -0.52 13.80
N ILE A 184 13.65 -0.33 13.48
CA ILE A 184 13.07 -0.65 12.18
C ILE A 184 12.27 0.55 11.67
N GLN A 185 12.59 1.05 10.48
CA GLN A 185 11.72 1.96 9.74
C GLN A 185 10.64 1.14 9.03
N GLY A 186 9.50 1.05 9.68
CA GLY A 186 8.38 0.23 9.25
C GLY A 186 7.50 -0.12 10.45
N TYR A 187 6.65 -1.10 10.28
CA TYR A 187 5.72 -1.54 11.31
C TYR A 187 5.37 -3.02 11.17
N LEU A 188 4.84 -3.58 12.24
CA LEU A 188 4.19 -4.87 12.25
C LEU A 188 2.68 -4.67 12.26
N TRP A 189 1.97 -5.49 11.52
CA TRP A 189 0.52 -5.55 11.53
C TRP A 189 0.01 -6.90 12.00
N ALA A 190 -1.18 -6.91 12.64
CA ALA A 190 -1.99 -8.09 12.84
C ALA A 190 -3.42 -7.76 12.43
N PHE A 191 -3.84 -8.26 11.27
CA PHE A 191 -5.11 -7.92 10.65
C PHE A 191 -6.07 -9.10 10.68
N PRO A 192 -7.20 -8.96 11.39
CA PRO A 192 -8.24 -9.98 11.42
C PRO A 192 -8.88 -10.17 10.05
N ARG A 193 -8.83 -11.40 9.54
CA ARG A 193 -9.61 -11.85 8.38
C ARG A 193 -10.84 -12.64 8.86
N SER A 194 -11.71 -13.02 7.94
CA SER A 194 -12.90 -13.82 8.27
C SER A 194 -12.57 -15.12 9.00
N ASN A 195 -11.48 -15.81 8.62
CA ASN A 195 -11.14 -17.14 9.10
C ASN A 195 -9.78 -17.25 9.81
N ASN A 196 -8.95 -16.22 9.75
CA ASN A 196 -7.60 -16.23 10.32
C ASN A 196 -7.14 -14.82 10.68
N LEU A 197 -5.94 -14.73 11.26
CA LEU A 197 -5.25 -13.48 11.54
C LEU A 197 -4.00 -13.41 10.67
N ALA A 198 -3.93 -12.42 9.79
CA ALA A 198 -2.73 -12.14 9.00
C ALA A 198 -1.77 -11.30 9.86
N VAL A 199 -0.61 -11.86 10.20
CA VAL A 199 0.42 -11.15 10.99
C VAL A 199 1.66 -10.99 10.13
N GLY A 200 2.08 -9.75 9.97
CA GLY A 200 3.27 -9.47 9.16
C GLY A 200 4.05 -8.27 9.67
N ILE A 201 5.22 -8.09 9.13
CA ILE A 201 6.12 -6.99 9.44
C ILE A 201 6.71 -6.46 8.14
N VAL A 202 6.83 -5.16 8.02
CA VAL A 202 7.47 -4.48 6.90
C VAL A 202 8.60 -3.60 7.41
N SER A 203 9.68 -3.57 6.66
CA SER A 203 10.84 -2.72 6.95
C SER A 203 11.44 -2.18 5.68
N ASN A 204 12.00 -0.97 5.76
CA ASN A 204 12.84 -0.43 4.71
C ASN A 204 14.05 -1.36 4.52
N HIS A 205 14.25 -1.89 3.32
CA HIS A 205 15.35 -2.80 3.01
C HIS A 205 16.73 -2.11 3.09
N CYS A 206 16.79 -0.82 2.84
CA CYS A 206 18.00 0.01 3.00
C CYS A 206 18.32 0.33 4.47
N GLY A 207 17.41 0.05 5.40
CA GLY A 207 17.62 0.15 6.83
C GLY A 207 18.53 -0.95 7.37
N ARG A 208 19.06 -0.76 8.57
CA ARG A 208 19.99 -1.67 9.26
C ARG A 208 19.41 -3.05 9.59
N ALA A 209 18.11 -3.29 9.43
CA ALA A 209 17.45 -4.55 9.72
C ALA A 209 17.62 -5.53 8.56
N ASN A 210 18.27 -6.66 8.80
CA ASN A 210 18.30 -7.78 7.86
C ASN A 210 17.03 -8.65 8.02
N VAL A 211 16.78 -9.53 7.06
CA VAL A 211 15.61 -10.42 7.06
C VAL A 211 15.50 -11.24 8.36
N LYS A 212 16.62 -11.71 8.92
CA LYS A 212 16.66 -12.47 10.18
C LYS A 212 16.17 -11.61 11.37
N THR A 213 16.55 -10.34 11.41
CA THR A 213 16.10 -9.41 12.45
C THR A 213 14.61 -9.20 12.38
N ILE A 214 14.06 -8.95 11.16
CA ILE A 214 12.63 -8.75 10.95
C ILE A 214 11.85 -10.02 11.33
N GLU A 215 12.34 -11.19 10.93
CA GLU A 215 11.70 -12.46 11.28
C GLU A 215 11.73 -12.72 12.79
N LYS A 216 12.84 -12.44 13.46
CA LYS A 216 12.92 -12.52 14.93
C LYS A 216 11.90 -11.59 15.62
N ARG A 217 11.73 -10.34 15.12
CA ARG A 217 10.73 -9.41 15.64
C ARG A 217 9.31 -9.94 15.46
N LEU A 218 9.01 -10.49 14.28
CA LEU A 218 7.70 -11.10 13.98
C LEU A 218 7.41 -12.27 14.93
N ARG A 219 8.36 -13.21 15.09
CA ARG A 219 8.21 -14.38 15.97
C ARG A 219 8.05 -13.97 17.44
N ASN A 220 8.88 -13.07 17.94
CA ASN A 220 8.77 -12.56 19.32
C ASN A 220 7.41 -11.89 19.57
N PHE A 221 6.87 -11.16 18.58
CA PHE A 221 5.54 -10.56 18.69
C PHE A 221 4.46 -11.64 18.80
N ILE A 222 4.53 -12.68 17.97
CA ILE A 222 3.56 -13.78 18.00
C ILE A 222 3.65 -14.53 19.33
N GLU A 223 4.83 -14.88 19.80
CA GLU A 223 5.04 -15.55 21.09
C GLU A 223 4.47 -14.73 22.26
N ARG A 224 4.65 -13.42 22.22
CA ARG A 224 4.19 -12.54 23.31
C ARG A 224 2.69 -12.30 23.30
N TYR A 225 2.10 -12.06 22.12
CA TYR A 225 0.70 -11.60 22.02
C TYR A 225 -0.27 -12.71 21.59
N TYR A 226 0.24 -13.83 21.08
CA TYR A 226 -0.53 -14.98 20.62
C TYR A 226 0.15 -16.31 21.00
N PRO A 227 0.44 -16.52 22.31
CA PRO A 227 1.22 -17.68 22.77
C PRO A 227 0.56 -19.03 22.44
N GLU A 228 -0.75 -19.05 22.21
CA GLU A 228 -1.50 -20.23 21.80
C GLU A 228 -1.18 -20.71 20.39
N GLN A 229 -0.40 -19.94 19.61
CA GLN A 229 -0.10 -20.22 18.19
C GLN A 229 1.39 -20.46 17.91
N THR A 230 2.15 -20.92 18.89
CA THR A 230 3.61 -21.11 18.75
C THR A 230 4.03 -22.32 17.92
N GLN A 231 3.08 -23.18 17.49
CA GLN A 231 3.38 -24.30 16.61
C GLN A 231 3.84 -23.80 15.23
N LYS A 232 4.79 -24.52 14.63
CA LYS A 232 5.47 -24.29 13.33
C LYS A 232 4.75 -23.33 12.37
N ILE A 233 5.06 -22.02 12.51
CA ILE A 233 4.50 -20.94 11.69
C ILE A 233 5.31 -20.86 10.40
N SER A 234 4.64 -21.00 9.25
CA SER A 234 5.24 -20.76 7.94
C SER A 234 5.24 -19.24 7.67
N VAL A 235 6.43 -18.68 7.49
CA VAL A 235 6.63 -17.26 7.16
C VAL A 235 6.98 -17.14 5.69
N GLN A 236 6.34 -16.20 5.01
CA GLN A 236 6.59 -15.90 3.59
C GLN A 236 7.07 -14.47 3.46
N GLY A 237 7.89 -14.17 2.44
CA GLY A 237 8.46 -12.84 2.21
C GLY A 237 8.09 -12.25 0.85
N ALA A 238 7.91 -10.92 0.80
CA ALA A 238 7.70 -10.18 -0.43
C ALA A 238 8.35 -8.79 -0.40
N TYR A 239 8.70 -8.29 -1.59
CA TYR A 239 9.09 -6.91 -1.78
C TYR A 239 7.87 -6.03 -2.02
N ILE A 240 7.92 -4.81 -1.49
CA ILE A 240 6.95 -3.74 -1.72
C ILE A 240 7.74 -2.59 -2.35
N PRO A 241 7.45 -2.20 -3.60
CA PRO A 241 8.20 -1.12 -4.24
C PRO A 241 7.87 0.20 -3.55
N LEU A 242 8.86 1.07 -3.44
CA LEU A 242 8.64 2.44 -3.02
C LEU A 242 8.42 3.33 -4.23
N PHE A 243 7.53 4.27 -4.09
CA PHE A 243 7.40 5.37 -5.04
C PHE A 243 8.66 6.24 -4.97
N CYS A 244 9.39 6.35 -6.08
CA CYS A 244 10.62 7.15 -6.17
C CYS A 244 10.31 8.58 -6.60
N ALA A 245 10.50 9.56 -5.70
CA ALA A 245 10.27 10.97 -5.99
C ALA A 245 11.43 11.63 -6.75
N ASP A 246 12.65 11.16 -6.54
CA ASP A 246 13.82 11.69 -7.24
C ASP A 246 13.79 11.44 -8.75
N ASP A 247 13.01 10.44 -9.16
CA ASP A 247 12.74 10.11 -10.56
C ASP A 247 11.37 10.63 -11.05
N SER A 248 10.61 11.38 -10.23
CA SER A 248 9.24 11.80 -10.56
C SER A 248 9.16 12.62 -11.86
N GLU A 249 10.18 13.41 -12.17
CA GLU A 249 10.31 14.14 -13.44
C GLU A 249 10.80 13.25 -14.59
N ASN A 250 11.55 12.17 -14.28
CA ASN A 250 12.11 11.23 -15.24
C ASN A 250 11.41 9.87 -15.25
N MET A 251 10.44 9.65 -14.36
CA MET A 251 9.71 8.40 -14.28
C MET A 251 8.82 8.24 -15.51
N ARG A 252 9.19 7.28 -16.37
CA ARG A 252 8.41 6.94 -17.55
C ARG A 252 7.63 5.67 -17.29
N ILE A 253 6.31 5.78 -17.12
CA ILE A 253 5.42 4.64 -16.88
C ILE A 253 4.53 4.31 -18.07
N CYS A 254 4.59 5.07 -19.13
CA CYS A 254 3.91 4.80 -20.39
C CYS A 254 4.61 5.40 -21.59
N ASP A 255 4.22 4.94 -22.76
CA ASP A 255 4.55 5.50 -24.07
C ASP A 255 3.33 5.30 -25.00
N ASN A 256 3.51 5.46 -26.29
CA ASN A 256 2.46 5.35 -27.32
C ASN A 256 1.77 3.97 -27.35
N ASN A 257 2.45 2.90 -26.94
CA ASN A 257 1.92 1.54 -27.04
C ASN A 257 2.28 0.62 -25.85
N TRP A 258 2.68 1.17 -24.72
CA TRP A 258 2.83 0.42 -23.49
C TRP A 258 2.56 1.27 -22.25
N ALA A 259 2.17 0.61 -21.16
CA ALA A 259 2.00 1.23 -19.85
C ALA A 259 2.33 0.26 -18.71
N LEU A 260 2.62 0.81 -17.52
CA LEU A 260 2.76 0.09 -16.25
C LEU A 260 1.68 0.55 -15.29
N ILE A 261 1.15 -0.38 -14.45
CA ILE A 261 0.14 -0.07 -13.43
C ILE A 261 0.51 -0.65 -12.06
N GLY A 262 -0.04 -0.08 -11.00
CA GLY A 262 0.12 -0.54 -9.62
C GLY A 262 1.58 -0.67 -9.19
N ASP A 263 1.91 -1.78 -8.53
CA ASP A 263 3.28 -2.06 -8.06
C ASP A 263 4.30 -2.11 -9.22
N ALA A 264 3.89 -2.48 -10.43
CA ALA A 264 4.77 -2.46 -11.59
C ALA A 264 5.17 -1.04 -12.00
N ALA A 265 4.31 -0.05 -11.73
CA ALA A 265 4.58 1.38 -11.86
C ALA A 265 5.10 2.01 -10.56
N THR A 266 5.41 1.23 -9.52
CA THR A 266 5.80 1.66 -8.17
C THR A 266 4.75 2.49 -7.43
N PHE A 267 3.50 2.41 -7.82
CA PHE A 267 2.40 3.12 -7.17
C PHE A 267 1.97 2.42 -5.89
N VAL A 268 2.73 2.63 -4.84
CA VAL A 268 2.47 2.17 -3.48
C VAL A 268 2.69 3.34 -2.54
N ASP A 269 1.80 3.51 -1.59
CA ASP A 269 1.96 4.51 -0.54
C ASP A 269 3.21 4.19 0.30
N PRO A 270 4.22 5.06 0.30
CA PRO A 270 5.47 4.78 1.00
C PRO A 270 5.33 4.81 2.53
N MET A 271 4.25 5.41 3.06
CA MET A 271 4.01 5.49 4.50
C MET A 271 3.28 4.26 5.03
N SER A 272 2.18 3.87 4.39
CA SER A 272 1.31 2.78 4.84
C SER A 272 1.59 1.44 4.15
N GLY A 273 2.29 1.44 3.01
CA GLY A 273 2.43 0.28 2.14
C GLY A 273 1.15 -0.06 1.35
N GLU A 274 0.15 0.84 1.34
CA GLU A 274 -1.09 0.64 0.60
C GLU A 274 -0.83 0.64 -0.90
N GLY A 275 -0.97 -0.53 -1.54
CA GLY A 275 -0.83 -0.69 -3.00
C GLY A 275 -2.16 -0.95 -3.70
N ILE A 276 -3.17 -1.50 -2.99
CA ILE A 276 -4.46 -1.90 -3.58
C ILE A 276 -5.18 -0.71 -4.21
N TYR A 277 -5.31 0.39 -3.47
CA TYR A 277 -5.93 1.62 -3.96
C TYR A 277 -5.29 2.12 -5.25
N TYR A 278 -3.97 2.24 -5.25
CA TYR A 278 -3.24 2.79 -6.39
C TYR A 278 -3.20 1.82 -7.58
N ALA A 279 -3.23 0.51 -7.34
CA ALA A 279 -3.34 -0.48 -8.40
C ALA A 279 -4.67 -0.38 -9.15
N ILE A 280 -5.78 -0.22 -8.43
CA ILE A 280 -7.11 -0.02 -9.01
C ILE A 280 -7.20 1.35 -9.67
N TYR A 281 -6.73 2.40 -9.01
CA TYR A 281 -6.86 3.76 -9.53
C TYR A 281 -6.03 3.99 -10.79
N SER A 282 -4.80 3.48 -10.82
CA SER A 282 -3.98 3.54 -12.05
C SER A 282 -4.60 2.75 -13.20
N ALA A 283 -5.20 1.59 -12.89
CA ALA A 283 -5.92 0.79 -13.88
C ALA A 283 -7.17 1.51 -14.42
N GLU A 284 -7.93 2.20 -13.55
CA GLU A 284 -9.09 3.03 -13.95
C GLU A 284 -8.67 4.15 -14.92
N ILE A 285 -7.62 4.91 -14.54
CA ILE A 285 -7.10 5.99 -15.40
C ILE A 285 -6.61 5.42 -16.74
N LEU A 286 -5.88 4.31 -16.70
CA LEU A 286 -5.34 3.69 -17.91
C LEU A 286 -6.46 3.19 -18.83
N SER A 287 -7.51 2.58 -18.28
CA SER A 287 -8.66 2.12 -19.10
C SER A 287 -9.30 3.28 -19.86
N GLN A 288 -9.51 4.42 -19.21
CA GLN A 288 -10.07 5.62 -19.84
C GLN A 288 -9.15 6.17 -20.93
N CYS A 289 -7.82 6.16 -20.72
CA CYS A 289 -6.85 6.60 -21.72
C CYS A 289 -6.83 5.68 -22.93
N ILE A 290 -6.92 4.36 -22.74
CA ILE A 290 -6.94 3.39 -23.84
C ILE A 290 -8.21 3.54 -24.67
N VAL A 291 -9.39 3.62 -24.03
CA VAL A 291 -10.68 3.79 -24.72
C VAL A 291 -10.70 5.07 -25.56
N LYS A 292 -10.10 6.15 -25.07
CA LYS A 292 -10.00 7.43 -25.77
C LYS A 292 -8.85 7.52 -26.76
N ASN A 293 -8.01 6.49 -26.90
CA ASN A 293 -6.76 6.50 -27.67
C ASN A 293 -5.79 7.63 -27.27
N GLU A 294 -5.71 7.93 -25.97
CA GLU A 294 -4.90 9.00 -25.37
C GLU A 294 -3.86 8.44 -24.39
N LEU A 295 -3.17 7.35 -24.74
CA LEU A 295 -2.29 6.61 -23.83
C LEU A 295 -1.19 7.48 -23.19
N THR A 296 -0.67 8.45 -23.92
CA THR A 296 0.37 9.38 -23.43
C THR A 296 -0.10 10.30 -22.31
N ARG A 297 -1.41 10.47 -22.14
CA ARG A 297 -2.00 11.25 -21.03
C ARG A 297 -2.05 10.48 -19.72
N TYR A 298 -1.82 9.17 -19.74
CA TYR A 298 -1.93 8.32 -18.57
C TYR A 298 -1.03 8.77 -17.41
N GLN A 299 0.27 8.95 -17.68
CA GLN A 299 1.22 9.39 -16.63
C GLN A 299 0.88 10.78 -16.07
N PRO A 300 0.65 11.83 -16.87
CA PRO A 300 0.20 13.13 -16.36
C PRO A 300 -1.07 13.06 -15.50
N LEU A 301 -2.03 12.22 -15.89
CA LEU A 301 -3.26 12.03 -15.11
C LEU A 301 -3.00 11.34 -13.78
N CYS A 302 -2.17 10.28 -13.73
CA CYS A 302 -1.77 9.65 -12.48
C CYS A 302 -1.10 10.66 -11.53
N MET A 303 -0.15 11.44 -12.04
CA MET A 303 0.54 12.46 -11.24
C MET A 303 -0.42 13.53 -10.72
N LYS A 304 -1.36 13.98 -11.53
CA LYS A 304 -2.40 14.94 -11.13
C LYS A 304 -3.34 14.39 -10.06
N HIS A 305 -3.75 13.12 -10.18
CA HIS A 305 -4.78 12.55 -9.30
C HIS A 305 -4.26 12.06 -7.96
N PHE A 306 -3.05 11.51 -7.93
CA PHE A 306 -2.50 10.94 -6.69
C PHE A 306 -0.97 11.09 -6.53
N GLY A 307 -0.25 11.48 -7.58
CA GLY A 307 1.21 11.58 -7.54
C GLY A 307 1.71 12.55 -6.48
N GLU A 308 1.09 13.73 -6.35
CA GLU A 308 1.47 14.70 -5.32
C GLU A 308 1.32 14.13 -3.90
N ASN A 309 0.25 13.35 -3.65
CA ASN A 309 0.05 12.70 -2.35
C ASN A 309 1.15 11.66 -2.06
N LEU A 310 1.57 10.86 -3.04
CA LEU A 310 2.68 9.91 -2.91
C LEU A 310 4.03 10.63 -2.64
N VAL A 311 4.30 11.74 -3.35
CA VAL A 311 5.51 12.56 -3.11
C VAL A 311 5.51 13.10 -1.68
N LYS A 312 4.38 13.64 -1.19
CA LYS A 312 4.27 14.13 0.20
C LYS A 312 4.41 13.02 1.24
N ALA A 313 3.84 11.85 0.98
CA ALA A 313 4.03 10.67 1.83
C ALA A 313 5.51 10.29 1.93
N LEU A 314 6.21 10.21 0.80
CA LEU A 314 7.65 9.89 0.76
C LEU A 314 8.50 10.91 1.52
N GLN A 315 8.24 12.20 1.34
CA GLN A 315 8.91 13.27 2.08
C GLN A 315 8.67 13.20 3.60
N SER A 316 7.54 12.63 4.01
CA SER A 316 7.12 12.54 5.41
C SER A 316 7.63 11.29 6.14
N ILE A 317 7.99 10.24 5.41
CA ILE A 317 8.36 8.92 5.98
C ILE A 317 9.53 9.02 6.97
N LYS A 318 10.53 9.84 6.65
CA LYS A 318 11.73 10.05 7.50
C LYS A 318 11.43 10.68 8.86
N TYR A 319 10.28 11.34 9.01
CA TYR A 319 9.85 11.97 10.27
C TYR A 319 8.89 11.06 11.02
N VAL A 320 7.90 10.49 10.32
CA VAL A 320 6.82 9.71 10.94
C VAL A 320 7.34 8.41 11.58
N TYR A 321 8.36 7.78 10.99
CA TYR A 321 8.97 6.58 11.56
C TYR A 321 10.09 6.85 12.58
N GLN A 322 10.25 8.12 13.04
CA GLN A 322 11.13 8.39 14.18
C GLN A 322 10.47 7.85 15.46
N PRO A 323 11.21 7.08 16.28
CA PRO A 323 10.65 6.51 17.51
C PRO A 323 10.04 7.56 18.43
N GLU A 324 10.68 8.71 18.55
CA GLU A 324 10.22 9.83 19.37
C GLU A 324 8.88 10.40 18.89
N PHE A 325 8.70 10.51 17.57
CA PHE A 325 7.45 10.97 16.97
C PHE A 325 6.31 10.00 17.27
N ILE A 326 6.56 8.69 17.10
CA ILE A 326 5.56 7.64 17.36
C ILE A 326 5.18 7.63 18.85
N GLU A 327 6.15 7.76 19.77
CA GLU A 327 5.87 7.84 21.20
C GLU A 327 4.98 9.02 21.56
N VAL A 328 5.28 10.20 21.01
CA VAL A 328 4.47 11.40 21.20
C VAL A 328 3.06 11.20 20.65
N MET A 329 2.92 10.70 19.43
CA MET A 329 1.61 10.50 18.81
C MET A 329 0.74 9.52 19.60
N ILE A 330 1.30 8.39 20.03
CA ILE A 330 0.57 7.39 20.82
C ILE A 330 0.20 7.94 22.21
N GLN A 331 1.10 8.70 22.86
CA GLN A 331 0.81 9.33 24.14
C GLN A 331 -0.32 10.37 23.99
N MET A 332 -0.24 11.23 22.98
CA MET A 332 -1.28 12.24 22.73
C MET A 332 -2.62 11.60 22.37
N ALA A 333 -2.62 10.47 21.65
CA ALA A 333 -3.85 9.75 21.33
C ALA A 333 -4.55 9.16 22.57
N LYS A 334 -3.84 8.94 23.68
CA LYS A 334 -4.48 8.53 24.96
C LYS A 334 -5.35 9.64 25.53
N GLU A 335 -4.92 10.88 25.39
CA GLU A 335 -5.49 12.05 26.07
C GLU A 335 -6.42 12.86 25.13
N SER A 336 -6.12 12.94 23.84
CA SER A 336 -6.83 13.80 22.89
C SER A 336 -7.71 13.03 21.92
N LEU A 337 -9.01 13.31 21.91
CA LEU A 337 -9.96 12.82 20.92
C LEU A 337 -9.62 13.29 19.52
N LEU A 338 -9.09 14.51 19.38
CA LEU A 338 -8.71 15.05 18.08
C LEU A 338 -7.55 14.27 17.47
N VAL A 339 -6.55 13.86 18.26
CA VAL A 339 -5.44 13.03 17.77
C VAL A 339 -5.95 11.64 17.37
N ARG A 340 -6.88 11.04 18.14
CA ARG A 340 -7.53 9.77 17.73
C ARG A 340 -8.26 9.91 16.41
N ARG A 341 -8.98 11.02 16.21
CA ARG A 341 -9.67 11.31 14.95
C ARG A 341 -8.70 11.44 13.77
N ILE A 342 -7.62 12.20 13.92
CA ILE A 342 -6.58 12.33 12.89
C ILE A 342 -5.99 10.95 12.54
N MET A 343 -5.71 10.11 13.53
CA MET A 343 -5.22 8.75 13.29
C MET A 343 -6.26 7.88 12.57
N SER A 344 -7.54 8.00 12.93
CA SER A 344 -8.65 7.31 12.25
C SER A 344 -8.77 7.78 10.79
N ASP A 345 -8.71 9.08 10.52
CA ASP A 345 -8.78 9.65 9.17
C ASP A 345 -7.59 9.23 8.29
N MET A 346 -6.39 9.11 8.87
CA MET A 346 -5.23 8.56 8.18
C MET A 346 -5.44 7.08 7.83
N MET A 347 -5.98 6.28 8.75
CA MET A 347 -6.24 4.85 8.52
C MET A 347 -7.32 4.60 7.47
N SER A 348 -8.35 5.41 7.44
CA SER A 348 -9.41 5.33 6.43
C SER A 348 -9.01 5.90 5.07
N GLY A 349 -7.88 6.64 5.01
CA GLY A 349 -7.45 7.40 3.85
C GLY A 349 -8.29 8.66 3.58
N SER A 350 -9.13 9.08 4.53
CA SER A 350 -9.93 10.32 4.44
C SER A 350 -9.07 11.58 4.56
N LEU A 351 -7.86 11.45 5.13
CA LEU A 351 -6.90 12.52 5.25
C LEU A 351 -5.69 12.27 4.34
N ASP A 352 -5.54 13.08 3.31
CA ASP A 352 -4.40 13.04 2.39
C ASP A 352 -3.15 13.68 2.99
N TYR A 353 -1.97 13.19 2.60
CA TYR A 353 -0.69 13.73 3.06
C TYR A 353 -0.42 15.18 2.62
N VAL A 354 -1.08 15.63 1.58
CA VAL A 354 -1.07 17.05 1.16
C VAL A 354 -1.70 17.94 2.25
N ASN A 355 -2.77 17.47 2.89
CA ASN A 355 -3.60 18.23 3.82
C ASN A 355 -3.29 17.97 5.30
N TRP A 356 -2.56 16.92 5.65
CA TRP A 356 -2.36 16.51 7.05
C TRP A 356 -1.64 17.57 7.91
N LYS A 357 -0.70 18.34 7.33
CA LYS A 357 -0.05 19.44 8.03
C LYS A 357 -1.03 20.54 8.40
N GLY A 358 -2.00 20.81 7.50
CA GLY A 358 -3.06 21.77 7.76
C GLY A 358 -4.03 21.29 8.87
N ALA A 359 -4.35 20.01 8.88
CA ALA A 359 -5.17 19.39 9.93
C ALA A 359 -4.46 19.46 11.30
N LEU A 360 -3.18 19.10 11.37
CA LEU A 360 -2.38 19.23 12.59
C LEU A 360 -2.28 20.70 13.06
N ARG A 361 -2.10 21.67 12.17
CA ARG A 361 -2.04 23.09 12.55
C ARG A 361 -3.36 23.60 13.11
N LYS A 362 -4.48 23.26 12.47
CA LYS A 362 -5.82 23.61 12.96
C LYS A 362 -6.11 22.94 14.32
N GLY A 363 -5.56 21.74 14.52
CA GLY A 363 -5.68 20.99 15.74
C GLY A 363 -4.65 21.35 16.82
N LEU A 364 -3.60 22.13 16.53
CA LEU A 364 -2.48 22.35 17.46
C LEU A 364 -2.97 22.98 18.77
N TYR A 365 -3.82 23.99 18.74
CA TYR A 365 -4.34 24.64 19.94
C TYR A 365 -5.23 23.68 20.78
N PRO A 366 -6.25 23.03 20.23
CA PRO A 366 -6.99 21.99 20.97
C PRO A 366 -6.11 20.86 21.50
N ILE A 367 -5.17 20.35 20.70
CA ILE A 367 -4.25 19.29 21.11
C ILE A 367 -3.38 19.76 22.29
N MET A 368 -2.82 20.97 22.22
CA MET A 368 -2.04 21.54 23.32
C MET A 368 -2.90 21.82 24.57
N SER A 369 -4.13 22.29 24.37
CA SER A 369 -5.08 22.46 25.47
C SER A 369 -5.38 21.13 26.16
N ASP A 370 -5.77 20.11 25.40
CA ASP A 370 -6.01 18.76 25.95
C ASP A 370 -4.78 18.23 26.70
N PHE A 371 -3.59 18.41 26.11
CA PHE A 371 -2.34 17.99 26.72
C PHE A 371 -2.05 18.75 28.04
N ILE A 372 -2.26 20.07 28.07
CA ILE A 372 -2.01 20.90 29.25
C ILE A 372 -2.97 20.57 30.39
N PHE A 373 -4.26 20.36 30.09
CA PHE A 373 -5.28 20.18 31.10
C PHE A 373 -5.50 18.73 31.52
N ASN A 374 -5.32 17.77 30.62
CA ASN A 374 -5.72 16.38 30.86
C ASN A 374 -4.54 15.42 31.05
N THR A 375 -3.28 15.81 30.79
CA THR A 375 -2.12 14.94 30.93
C THR A 375 -1.47 15.12 32.33
N ASP A 376 -1.06 14.02 32.95
CA ASP A 376 -0.33 14.09 34.24
C ASP A 376 1.09 14.67 34.05
N LEU A 377 1.69 15.16 35.17
CA LEU A 377 2.98 15.86 35.14
C LEU A 377 4.15 15.01 34.63
N GLY A 378 4.16 13.71 34.90
CA GLY A 378 5.22 12.81 34.45
C GLY A 378 5.17 12.61 32.92
N ASN A 379 3.98 12.39 32.39
CA ASN A 379 3.76 12.25 30.95
C ASN A 379 4.03 13.56 30.19
N LYS A 380 3.69 14.74 30.77
CA LYS A 380 4.05 16.05 30.20
C LYS A 380 5.55 16.20 30.01
N HIS A 381 6.34 15.87 31.02
CA HIS A 381 7.79 15.97 30.95
C HIS A 381 8.37 15.09 29.83
N GLU A 382 7.89 13.87 29.68
CA GLU A 382 8.37 12.96 28.66
C GLU A 382 8.00 13.42 27.23
N VAL A 383 6.75 13.86 27.02
CA VAL A 383 6.31 14.40 25.71
C VAL A 383 7.13 15.64 25.35
N ILE A 384 7.33 16.56 26.28
CA ILE A 384 8.16 17.76 26.07
C ILE A 384 9.60 17.36 25.74
N THR A 385 10.18 16.40 26.47
CA THR A 385 11.53 15.90 26.21
C THR A 385 11.66 15.29 24.82
N ASN A 386 10.67 14.49 24.40
CA ASN A 386 10.66 13.90 23.05
C ASN A 386 10.45 14.96 21.96
N LEU A 387 9.60 15.96 22.18
CA LEU A 387 9.44 17.11 21.28
C LEU A 387 10.73 17.90 21.11
N PHE A 388 11.48 18.16 22.23
CA PHE A 388 12.78 18.80 22.17
C PHE A 388 13.81 17.97 21.39
N LYS A 389 13.85 16.65 21.58
CA LYS A 389 14.71 15.77 20.80
C LYS A 389 14.39 15.80 19.30
N LEU A 390 13.11 15.86 18.95
CA LEU A 390 12.67 16.04 17.56
C LEU A 390 13.09 17.39 16.99
N SER A 391 12.98 18.48 17.75
CA SER A 391 13.38 19.82 17.31
C SER A 391 14.88 19.97 17.17
N SER A 392 15.67 19.35 18.03
CA SER A 392 17.14 19.45 18.00
C SER A 392 17.78 18.61 16.90
N LYS A 393 17.14 17.54 16.44
CA LYS A 393 17.74 16.61 15.47
C LYS A 393 17.47 16.95 13.99
N HIS A 394 16.36 17.56 13.58
CA HIS A 394 16.06 17.88 12.16
C HIS A 394 14.72 18.63 11.95
N TYR A 395 14.11 19.21 13.00
CA TYR A 395 12.78 19.82 12.89
C TYR A 395 12.80 21.33 12.58
N LYS A 396 13.99 21.92 12.37
CA LYS A 396 14.11 23.33 11.94
C LYS A 396 13.19 23.68 10.75
N PRO A 397 13.03 22.81 9.71
CA PRO A 397 12.12 23.14 8.60
C PRO A 397 10.65 23.17 8.96
N PHE A 398 10.22 22.62 10.11
CA PHE A 398 8.82 22.57 10.51
C PHE A 398 8.31 23.85 11.16
N LEU A 399 9.21 24.61 11.79
CA LEU A 399 8.93 25.85 12.51
C LEU A 399 9.39 27.11 11.75
N GLU A 400 10.44 27.03 10.94
CA GLU A 400 11.08 28.19 10.32
C GLU A 400 10.47 28.68 9.00
N ASN A 401 9.55 27.96 8.36
CA ASN A 401 8.90 28.41 7.13
C ASN A 401 7.68 29.34 7.36
N LYS A 402 7.64 30.11 8.44
CA LYS A 402 6.66 31.17 8.65
C LYS A 402 7.11 32.26 9.64
N ILE A 403 8.17 32.93 9.33
CA ILE A 403 8.36 34.36 9.66
C ILE A 403 9.08 34.96 8.46
N SER A 404 8.36 35.16 7.39
CA SER A 404 8.61 36.13 6.32
C SER A 404 7.31 36.32 5.56
#